data_254765205941e3052ecd64b92947f25a
#
_entry.id   254765205941e3052ecd64b92947f25a
#
_cell.length_a   1.000
_cell.length_b   1.000
_cell.length_c   1.000
_cell.angle_alpha   90.00
_cell.angle_beta   90.00
_cell.angle_gamma   90.00
#
_symmetry.space_group_name_H-M   'P 1'
#
loop_
_entity.id
_entity.type
_entity.pdbx_description
1 polymer ?
#
loop_
_entity_poly.entity_id
_entity_poly.type
_entity_poly.pdbx_seq_one_letter_code
_entity_poly.pdbx_strand_id
1 'polypeptide(L)'
;SVIAAGHKCVDVYNAFANARQSFMAAGYHNYGDLCSDNEMSRLYTKTHFLLHAIFEYAICLDLSWQVIWAYVQPGSFEYLSKNEYKEMEGDCERDNLIRLLNCAIAQRNVKVERIKDIMLKFDNDEDVKRLRTLYNSLKHRGTIHFVGLGENAKTMMMKVDGKSLSRLSREEYTVEAVEKILFDYHKKFQTYFNELIKEII
;
A
#
# COMPACT_ATOMS: atom_id res chain seq x y z
N SER A 1 20.56 -1.60 12.13
CA SER A 1 21.40 -2.79 11.98
C SER A 1 20.98 -3.59 10.74
N VAL A 2 21.94 -4.08 9.95
CA VAL A 2 21.68 -4.86 8.72
C VAL A 2 20.87 -6.13 9.02
N ILE A 3 21.13 -6.80 10.14
CA ILE A 3 20.40 -8.02 10.53
C ILE A 3 18.92 -7.72 10.75
N ALA A 4 18.60 -6.68 11.52
CA ALA A 4 17.22 -6.30 11.79
C ALA A 4 16.49 -5.87 10.51
N ALA A 5 17.14 -5.08 9.65
CA ALA A 5 16.62 -4.72 8.33
C ALA A 5 16.38 -5.97 7.46
N GLY A 6 17.30 -6.96 7.49
CA GLY A 6 17.14 -8.22 6.78
C GLY A 6 15.91 -9.01 7.21
N HIS A 7 15.60 -9.08 8.51
CA HIS A 7 14.35 -9.69 8.99
C HIS A 7 13.11 -8.96 8.47
N LYS A 8 13.12 -7.62 8.48
CA LYS A 8 12.02 -6.83 7.92
C LYS A 8 11.87 -6.99 6.40
N CYS A 9 12.95 -7.24 5.68
CA CYS A 9 12.87 -7.56 4.25
C CYS A 9 12.05 -8.83 3.99
N VAL A 10 12.13 -9.85 4.86
CA VAL A 10 11.31 -11.06 4.72
C VAL A 10 9.82 -10.73 4.82
N ASP A 11 9.44 -9.84 5.73
CA ASP A 11 8.04 -9.40 5.89
C ASP A 11 7.55 -8.70 4.61
N VAL A 12 8.39 -7.82 4.01
CA VAL A 12 8.07 -7.16 2.74
C VAL A 12 7.89 -8.17 1.61
N TYR A 13 8.78 -9.16 1.49
CA TYR A 13 8.66 -10.20 0.45
C TYR A 13 7.39 -11.02 0.61
N ASN A 14 7.02 -11.39 1.84
CA ASN A 14 5.79 -12.12 2.12
C ASN A 14 4.56 -11.29 1.77
N ALA A 15 4.49 -10.04 2.19
CA ALA A 15 3.39 -9.13 1.85
C ALA A 15 3.29 -8.92 0.32
N PHE A 16 4.43 -8.74 -0.35
CA PHE A 16 4.45 -8.58 -1.80
C PHE A 16 4.00 -9.84 -2.55
N ALA A 17 4.36 -11.02 -2.06
CA ALA A 17 3.90 -12.29 -2.61
C ALA A 17 2.36 -12.43 -2.45
N ASN A 18 1.81 -12.08 -1.29
CA ASN A 18 0.36 -12.08 -1.03
C ASN A 18 -0.37 -11.09 -1.95
N ALA A 19 0.15 -9.86 -2.05
CA ALA A 19 -0.40 -8.84 -2.94
C ALA A 19 -0.46 -9.31 -4.40
N ARG A 20 0.64 -9.88 -4.87
CA ARG A 20 0.73 -10.47 -6.20
C ARG A 20 -0.25 -11.62 -6.39
N GLN A 21 -0.36 -12.52 -5.41
CA GLN A 21 -1.30 -13.64 -5.47
C GLN A 21 -2.74 -13.16 -5.56
N SER A 22 -3.14 -12.19 -4.75
CA SER A 22 -4.47 -11.59 -4.80
C SER A 22 -4.73 -10.92 -6.15
N PHE A 23 -3.76 -10.18 -6.67
CA PHE A 23 -3.87 -9.55 -7.98
C PHE A 23 -3.99 -10.57 -9.12
N MET A 24 -3.22 -11.66 -9.09
CA MET A 24 -3.32 -12.74 -10.06
C MET A 24 -4.66 -13.48 -9.95
N ALA A 25 -5.15 -13.70 -8.73
CA ALA A 25 -6.45 -14.32 -8.49
C ALA A 25 -7.60 -13.49 -9.10
N ALA A 26 -7.52 -12.15 -9.07
CA ALA A 26 -8.47 -11.29 -9.74
C ALA A 26 -8.55 -11.51 -11.26
N GLY A 27 -7.45 -11.96 -11.89
CA GLY A 27 -7.39 -12.31 -13.31
C GLY A 27 -7.83 -13.73 -13.64
N TYR A 28 -8.19 -14.54 -12.65
CA TYR A 28 -8.60 -15.92 -12.86
C TYR A 28 -9.97 -16.00 -13.53
N HIS A 29 -10.12 -16.86 -14.55
CA HIS A 29 -11.35 -16.90 -15.34
C HIS A 29 -12.37 -17.93 -14.84
N ASN A 30 -11.94 -18.90 -14.03
CA ASN A 30 -12.81 -19.98 -13.57
C ASN A 30 -13.07 -19.90 -12.06
N TYR A 31 -14.01 -19.02 -11.66
CA TYR A 31 -14.45 -18.92 -10.27
C TYR A 31 -15.56 -19.93 -9.91
N GLY A 32 -15.90 -20.87 -10.81
CA GLY A 32 -17.07 -21.74 -10.66
C GLY A 32 -17.13 -22.52 -9.36
N ASP A 33 -15.98 -22.84 -8.76
CA ASP A 33 -15.89 -23.51 -7.46
C ASP A 33 -15.93 -22.55 -6.27
N LEU A 34 -15.77 -21.25 -6.49
CA LEU A 34 -15.71 -20.22 -5.44
C LEU A 34 -16.98 -19.38 -5.35
N CYS A 35 -17.75 -19.28 -6.40
CA CYS A 35 -18.97 -18.48 -6.46
C CYS A 35 -19.98 -19.04 -7.45
N SER A 36 -21.23 -18.56 -7.36
CA SER A 36 -22.26 -18.89 -8.36
C SER A 36 -21.83 -18.52 -9.76
N ASP A 37 -22.12 -19.40 -10.74
CA ASP A 37 -21.73 -19.20 -12.14
C ASP A 37 -22.63 -18.19 -12.86
N ASN A 38 -22.59 -16.94 -12.42
CA ASN A 38 -23.23 -15.82 -13.07
C ASN A 38 -22.29 -14.60 -13.08
N GLU A 39 -22.55 -13.69 -14.00
CA GLU A 39 -21.68 -12.53 -14.25
C GLU A 39 -21.50 -11.65 -13.01
N MET A 40 -22.56 -11.40 -12.25
CA MET A 40 -22.51 -10.57 -11.03
C MET A 40 -21.63 -11.20 -9.95
N SER A 41 -21.78 -12.51 -9.71
CA SER A 41 -20.96 -13.22 -8.71
C SER A 41 -19.49 -13.27 -9.11
N ARG A 42 -19.21 -13.46 -10.39
CA ARG A 42 -17.84 -13.42 -10.93
C ARG A 42 -17.23 -12.03 -10.76
N LEU A 43 -17.95 -10.98 -11.11
CA LEU A 43 -17.51 -9.60 -10.96
C LEU A 43 -17.26 -9.27 -9.48
N TYR A 44 -18.17 -9.67 -8.58
CA TYR A 44 -18.01 -9.47 -7.13
C TYR A 44 -16.75 -10.17 -6.60
N THR A 45 -16.52 -11.42 -7.00
CA THR A 45 -15.33 -12.18 -6.59
C THR A 45 -14.04 -11.54 -7.12
N LYS A 46 -14.03 -11.12 -8.37
CA LYS A 46 -12.91 -10.41 -8.98
C LYS A 46 -12.57 -9.13 -8.22
N THR A 47 -13.57 -8.31 -7.96
CA THR A 47 -13.37 -7.04 -7.24
C THR A 47 -12.92 -7.26 -5.79
N HIS A 48 -13.37 -8.33 -5.13
CA HIS A 48 -12.89 -8.72 -3.81
C HIS A 48 -11.38 -8.98 -3.81
N PHE A 49 -10.86 -9.73 -4.78
CA PHE A 49 -9.42 -9.95 -4.91
C PHE A 49 -8.64 -8.67 -5.24
N LEU A 50 -9.20 -7.75 -6.04
CA LEU A 50 -8.58 -6.45 -6.30
C LEU A 50 -8.49 -5.59 -5.03
N LEU A 51 -9.53 -5.58 -4.21
CA LEU A 51 -9.53 -4.88 -2.92
C LEU A 51 -8.46 -5.45 -1.98
N HIS A 52 -8.34 -6.77 -1.90
CA HIS A 52 -7.27 -7.42 -1.14
C HIS A 52 -5.88 -7.04 -1.65
N ALA A 53 -5.68 -7.03 -2.97
CA ALA A 53 -4.41 -6.62 -3.55
C ALA A 53 -4.03 -5.16 -3.19
N ILE A 54 -5.01 -4.24 -3.15
CA ILE A 54 -4.78 -2.85 -2.73
C ILE A 54 -4.26 -2.80 -1.29
N PHE A 55 -4.92 -3.53 -0.37
CA PHE A 55 -4.49 -3.61 1.03
C PHE A 55 -3.06 -4.16 1.18
N GLU A 56 -2.78 -5.28 0.54
CA GLU A 56 -1.49 -5.95 0.64
C GLU A 56 -0.35 -5.11 0.04
N TYR A 57 -0.59 -4.44 -1.10
CA TYR A 57 0.41 -3.53 -1.68
C TYR A 57 0.65 -2.30 -0.81
N ALA A 58 -0.37 -1.78 -0.13
CA ALA A 58 -0.18 -0.69 0.83
C ALA A 58 0.66 -1.13 2.04
N ILE A 59 0.41 -2.36 2.55
CA ILE A 59 1.21 -2.98 3.61
C ILE A 59 2.69 -3.11 3.18
N CYS A 60 2.98 -3.48 1.92
CA CYS A 60 4.35 -3.54 1.42
C CYS A 60 5.09 -2.19 1.58
N LEU A 61 4.40 -1.08 1.32
CA LEU A 61 4.98 0.25 1.49
C LEU A 61 5.32 0.54 2.95
N ASP A 62 4.36 0.33 3.85
CA ASP A 62 4.55 0.56 5.29
C ASP A 62 5.68 -0.33 5.85
N LEU A 63 5.75 -1.59 5.44
CA LEU A 63 6.83 -2.51 5.81
C LEU A 63 8.19 -2.08 5.22
N SER A 64 8.22 -1.49 4.02
CA SER A 64 9.46 -0.97 3.44
C SER A 64 10.04 0.18 4.26
N TRP A 65 9.19 1.02 4.86
CA TRP A 65 9.64 2.04 5.81
C TRP A 65 10.22 1.42 7.09
N GLN A 66 9.65 0.31 7.57
CA GLN A 66 10.21 -0.42 8.72
C GLN A 66 11.60 -1.01 8.42
N VAL A 67 11.87 -1.42 7.18
CA VAL A 67 13.21 -1.85 6.76
C VAL A 67 14.22 -0.70 6.91
N ILE A 68 13.87 0.49 6.41
CA ILE A 68 14.72 1.68 6.52
C ILE A 68 14.89 2.08 7.99
N TRP A 69 13.80 2.08 8.74
CA TRP A 69 13.79 2.39 10.17
C TRP A 69 14.74 1.47 10.95
N ALA A 70 14.62 0.14 10.76
CA ALA A 70 15.47 -0.85 11.40
C ALA A 70 16.95 -0.72 11.02
N TYR A 71 17.26 -0.22 9.82
CA TYR A 71 18.61 0.00 9.36
C TYR A 71 19.25 1.25 9.99
N VAL A 72 18.50 2.35 10.07
CA VAL A 72 19.02 3.67 10.45
C VAL A 72 19.01 3.92 11.95
N GLN A 73 18.13 3.22 12.72
CA GLN A 73 18.04 3.40 14.17
C GLN A 73 19.40 3.26 14.86
N PRO A 74 19.78 4.23 15.70
CA PRO A 74 20.97 4.11 16.53
C PRO A 74 20.74 3.05 17.62
N GLY A 75 21.69 2.14 17.76
CA GLY A 75 21.65 1.07 18.73
C GLY A 75 21.49 -0.30 18.10
N SER A 76 21.75 -1.32 18.90
CA SER A 76 21.62 -2.70 18.45
C SER A 76 20.26 -3.24 18.85
N PHE A 77 19.41 -3.57 17.88
CA PHE A 77 18.14 -4.28 18.11
C PHE A 77 18.32 -5.61 18.85
N GLU A 78 19.54 -6.13 18.87
CA GLU A 78 19.90 -7.41 19.50
C GLU A 78 19.83 -7.36 21.02
N TYR A 79 19.84 -6.16 21.63
CA TYR A 79 19.84 -5.96 23.08
C TYR A 79 18.51 -5.42 23.62
N LEU A 80 17.51 -5.23 22.74
CA LEU A 80 16.20 -4.75 23.18
C LEU A 80 15.34 -5.89 23.71
N SER A 81 14.62 -5.64 24.79
CA SER A 81 13.55 -6.53 25.22
C SER A 81 12.43 -6.58 24.15
N LYS A 82 11.61 -7.64 24.18
CA LYS A 82 10.48 -7.78 23.27
C LYS A 82 9.52 -6.57 23.30
N ASN A 83 9.37 -5.93 24.44
CA ASN A 83 8.49 -4.77 24.61
C ASN A 83 9.10 -3.53 23.98
N GLU A 84 10.37 -3.25 24.26
CA GLU A 84 11.10 -2.14 23.65
C GLU A 84 11.15 -2.25 22.11
N TYR A 85 11.32 -3.47 21.60
CA TYR A 85 11.27 -3.72 20.17
C TYR A 85 9.89 -3.36 19.58
N LYS A 86 8.77 -3.77 20.24
CA LYS A 86 7.42 -3.44 19.79
C LYS A 86 7.12 -1.94 19.84
N GLU A 87 7.55 -1.26 20.91
CA GLU A 87 7.40 0.19 21.02
C GLU A 87 8.13 0.89 19.88
N MET A 88 9.34 0.47 19.59
CA MET A 88 10.16 1.03 18.53
C MET A 88 9.60 0.74 17.12
N GLU A 89 8.97 -0.43 16.89
CA GLU A 89 8.21 -0.69 15.67
C GLU A 89 6.99 0.24 15.55
N GLY A 90 6.30 0.48 16.66
CA GLY A 90 5.13 1.36 16.73
C GLY A 90 5.45 2.82 16.40
N ASP A 91 6.67 3.26 16.68
CA ASP A 91 7.15 4.62 16.38
C ASP A 91 7.53 4.82 14.90
N CYS A 92 7.54 3.74 14.10
CA CYS A 92 7.86 3.80 12.68
C CYS A 92 6.71 4.40 11.86
N GLU A 93 6.50 5.69 12.02
CA GLU A 93 5.64 6.49 11.15
C GLU A 93 6.49 7.23 10.10
N ARG A 94 5.87 7.56 8.96
CA ARG A 94 6.57 8.23 7.85
C ARG A 94 7.31 9.50 8.30
N ASP A 95 6.67 10.35 9.10
CA ASP A 95 7.25 11.63 9.53
C ASP A 95 8.37 11.42 10.55
N ASN A 96 8.25 10.43 11.42
CA ASN A 96 9.30 10.01 12.34
C ASN A 96 10.52 9.47 11.58
N LEU A 97 10.27 8.64 10.55
CA LEU A 97 11.31 8.12 9.68
C LEU A 97 12.06 9.24 8.96
N ILE A 98 11.36 10.22 8.39
CA ILE A 98 12.00 11.38 7.73
C ILE A 98 12.85 12.17 8.73
N ARG A 99 12.37 12.38 9.96
CA ARG A 99 13.16 13.04 11.01
C ARG A 99 14.43 12.28 11.34
N LEU A 100 14.32 10.97 11.50
CA LEU A 100 15.48 10.09 11.77
C LEU A 100 16.51 10.15 10.64
N LEU A 101 16.06 10.05 9.39
CA LEU A 101 16.91 10.15 8.20
C LEU A 101 17.63 11.51 8.15
N ASN A 102 16.93 12.61 8.43
CA ASN A 102 17.52 13.95 8.46
C ASN A 102 18.62 14.06 9.55
N CYS A 103 18.38 13.51 10.73
CA CYS A 103 19.38 13.48 11.79
C CYS A 103 20.65 12.70 11.38
N ALA A 104 20.49 11.54 10.73
CA ALA A 104 21.61 10.73 10.27
C ALA A 104 22.39 11.41 9.12
N ILE A 105 21.71 12.11 8.22
CA ILE A 105 22.33 12.89 7.13
C ILE A 105 23.14 14.07 7.70
N ALA A 106 22.63 14.75 8.73
CA ALA A 106 23.35 15.82 9.41
C ALA A 106 24.71 15.34 9.99
N GLN A 107 24.85 14.03 10.26
CA GLN A 107 26.09 13.36 10.65
C GLN A 107 26.97 12.93 9.46
N ARG A 108 26.67 13.43 8.26
CA ARG A 108 27.37 13.16 6.99
C ARG A 108 27.31 11.70 6.52
N ASN A 109 26.21 11.01 6.77
CA ASN A 109 26.00 9.66 6.27
C ASN A 109 25.42 9.68 4.84
N VAL A 110 26.31 9.65 3.84
CA VAL A 110 25.95 9.69 2.40
C VAL A 110 25.06 8.51 1.98
N LYS A 111 25.23 7.34 2.59
CA LYS A 111 24.42 6.16 2.31
C LYS A 111 22.95 6.37 2.72
N VAL A 112 22.74 6.99 3.87
CA VAL A 112 21.39 7.33 4.37
C VAL A 112 20.72 8.40 3.50
N GLU A 113 21.49 9.33 2.95
CA GLU A 113 20.98 10.32 1.99
C GLU A 113 20.41 9.65 0.73
N ARG A 114 21.15 8.70 0.14
CA ARG A 114 20.66 7.92 -1.02
C ARG A 114 19.39 7.12 -0.70
N ILE A 115 19.35 6.45 0.47
CA ILE A 115 18.16 5.72 0.93
C ILE A 115 16.96 6.64 1.01
N LYS A 116 17.13 7.84 1.57
CA LYS A 116 16.08 8.85 1.65
C LYS A 116 15.60 9.29 0.27
N ASP A 117 16.52 9.53 -0.67
CA ASP A 117 16.18 9.95 -2.03
C ASP A 117 15.39 8.85 -2.77
N ILE A 118 15.78 7.58 -2.64
CA ILE A 118 15.07 6.43 -3.19
C ILE A 118 13.65 6.37 -2.62
N MET A 119 13.49 6.50 -1.29
CA MET A 119 12.19 6.50 -0.61
C MET A 119 11.31 7.65 -1.09
N LEU A 120 11.82 8.88 -1.10
CA LEU A 120 11.04 10.06 -1.48
C LEU A 120 10.67 10.06 -2.96
N LYS A 121 11.55 9.57 -3.84
CA LYS A 121 11.25 9.40 -5.27
C LYS A 121 10.07 8.45 -5.46
N PHE A 122 10.04 7.34 -4.74
CA PHE A 122 8.94 6.38 -4.79
C PHE A 122 7.65 6.97 -4.20
N ASP A 123 7.70 7.57 -3.01
CA ASP A 123 6.55 8.19 -2.34
C ASP A 123 5.87 9.29 -3.19
N ASN A 124 6.66 10.00 -4.00
CA ASN A 124 6.17 11.09 -4.85
C ASN A 124 5.71 10.64 -6.24
N ASP A 125 5.87 9.36 -6.58
CA ASP A 125 5.39 8.82 -7.84
C ASP A 125 3.85 8.83 -7.91
N GLU A 126 3.30 9.19 -9.08
CA GLU A 126 1.86 9.37 -9.26
C GLU A 126 1.07 8.06 -9.14
N ASP A 127 1.63 6.91 -9.57
CA ASP A 127 0.95 5.64 -9.45
C ASP A 127 0.95 5.14 -8.01
N VAL A 128 2.00 5.45 -7.25
CA VAL A 128 2.07 5.19 -5.81
C VAL A 128 1.02 6.03 -5.06
N LYS A 129 0.89 7.31 -5.40
CA LYS A 129 -0.13 8.19 -4.83
C LYS A 129 -1.54 7.71 -5.16
N ARG A 130 -1.78 7.22 -6.38
CA ARG A 130 -3.07 6.65 -6.79
C ARG A 130 -3.43 5.44 -5.93
N LEU A 131 -2.52 4.48 -5.77
CA LEU A 131 -2.76 3.32 -4.89
C LEU A 131 -3.04 3.76 -3.45
N ARG A 132 -2.26 4.69 -2.90
CA ARG A 132 -2.49 5.22 -1.55
C ARG A 132 -3.85 5.91 -1.41
N THR A 133 -4.31 6.60 -2.44
CA THR A 133 -5.65 7.21 -2.45
C THR A 133 -6.74 6.15 -2.36
N LEU A 134 -6.65 5.06 -3.13
CA LEU A 134 -7.57 3.93 -3.06
C LEU A 134 -7.53 3.27 -1.67
N TYR A 135 -6.35 2.99 -1.16
CA TYR A 135 -6.17 2.41 0.17
C TYR A 135 -6.77 3.29 1.29
N ASN A 136 -6.49 4.60 1.26
CA ASN A 136 -7.04 5.53 2.25
C ASN A 136 -8.57 5.64 2.16
N SER A 137 -9.13 5.53 0.96
CA SER A 137 -10.58 5.47 0.77
C SER A 137 -11.16 4.21 1.42
N LEU A 138 -10.55 3.05 1.19
CA LEU A 138 -10.95 1.78 1.82
C LEU A 138 -10.84 1.82 3.34
N LYS A 139 -9.75 2.39 3.86
CA LYS A 139 -9.47 2.41 5.30
C LYS A 139 -10.37 3.38 6.07
N HIS A 140 -10.71 4.53 5.48
CA HIS A 140 -11.30 5.65 6.22
C HIS A 140 -12.67 6.12 5.72
N ARG A 141 -13.08 5.73 4.49
CA ARG A 141 -14.28 6.28 3.85
C ARG A 141 -15.30 5.22 3.41
N GLY A 142 -14.97 3.96 3.51
CA GLY A 142 -15.81 2.84 3.06
C GLY A 142 -15.22 2.11 1.86
N THR A 143 -16.04 1.37 1.12
CA THR A 143 -15.57 0.55 0.00
C THR A 143 -15.37 1.36 -1.27
N ILE A 144 -14.54 0.84 -2.17
CA ILE A 144 -14.45 1.32 -3.56
C ILE A 144 -15.68 0.80 -4.32
N HIS A 145 -16.32 1.69 -5.07
CA HIS A 145 -17.47 1.33 -5.89
C HIS A 145 -17.00 0.95 -7.30
N PHE A 146 -17.36 -0.25 -7.72
CA PHE A 146 -17.06 -0.73 -9.06
C PHE A 146 -18.28 -0.60 -9.98
N VAL A 147 -18.03 -0.15 -11.20
CA VAL A 147 -19.04 -0.13 -12.25
C VAL A 147 -19.57 -1.56 -12.46
N GLY A 148 -20.90 -1.71 -12.44
CA GLY A 148 -21.57 -3.00 -12.61
C GLY A 148 -21.85 -3.77 -11.30
N LEU A 149 -21.33 -3.32 -10.14
CA LEU A 149 -21.69 -3.86 -8.83
C LEU A 149 -22.67 -2.95 -8.11
N GLY A 150 -23.93 -3.25 -8.27
CA GLY A 150 -25.04 -2.50 -7.69
C GLY A 150 -25.42 -1.27 -8.51
N GLU A 151 -26.63 -0.79 -8.30
CA GLU A 151 -27.00 0.53 -8.78
C GLU A 151 -26.21 1.55 -7.95
N ASN A 152 -25.44 2.38 -8.63
CA ASN A 152 -25.17 3.68 -8.07
C ASN A 152 -26.53 4.26 -7.73
N ALA A 153 -26.81 4.40 -6.46
CA ALA A 153 -27.87 5.28 -6.05
C ALA A 153 -27.49 6.65 -6.63
N LYS A 154 -27.78 6.81 -7.95
CA LYS A 154 -27.67 8.07 -8.65
C LYS A 154 -28.37 9.01 -7.71
N THR A 155 -27.60 9.72 -6.99
CA THR A 155 -27.92 10.74 -6.04
C THR A 155 -29.41 10.94 -5.96
N MET A 156 -30.07 10.45 -4.93
CA MET A 156 -31.36 11.05 -4.60
C MET A 156 -31.05 12.53 -4.62
N MET A 157 -31.53 13.22 -5.65
CA MET A 157 -31.45 14.68 -5.72
C MET A 157 -32.34 15.20 -4.60
N MET A 158 -31.89 15.10 -3.38
CA MET A 158 -32.51 15.77 -2.25
C MET A 158 -32.22 17.26 -2.42
N LYS A 159 -33.23 17.97 -2.87
CA LYS A 159 -33.21 19.43 -2.71
C LYS A 159 -33.61 19.74 -1.28
N VAL A 160 -32.62 20.10 -0.48
CA VAL A 160 -32.86 20.70 0.83
C VAL A 160 -32.71 22.22 0.65
N ASP A 161 -33.75 22.98 0.94
CA ASP A 161 -33.79 24.43 0.78
C ASP A 161 -33.35 24.95 -0.58
N GLY A 162 -33.75 24.27 -1.65
CA GLY A 162 -33.46 24.67 -3.02
C GLY A 162 -32.04 24.39 -3.49
N LYS A 163 -31.18 23.85 -2.61
CA LYS A 163 -29.79 23.46 -2.94
C LYS A 163 -29.72 21.97 -3.26
N SER A 164 -29.20 21.66 -4.44
CA SER A 164 -28.91 20.28 -4.85
C SER A 164 -27.76 19.71 -4.04
N LEU A 165 -27.98 18.60 -3.32
CA LEU A 165 -26.94 17.87 -2.61
C LEU A 165 -26.18 16.97 -3.60
N SER A 166 -25.47 17.57 -4.55
CA SER A 166 -24.60 16.85 -5.51
C SER A 166 -23.33 16.24 -4.85
N ARG A 167 -23.14 16.45 -3.56
CA ARG A 167 -21.95 16.00 -2.81
C ARG A 167 -21.96 14.54 -2.36
N LEU A 168 -23.01 13.78 -2.66
CA LEU A 168 -23.11 12.37 -2.29
C LEU A 168 -22.74 11.41 -3.45
N SER A 169 -22.29 11.93 -4.60
CA SER A 169 -21.81 11.06 -5.67
C SER A 169 -20.52 10.36 -5.23
N ARG A 170 -20.58 9.05 -5.14
CA ARG A 170 -19.41 8.21 -4.87
C ARG A 170 -18.61 8.08 -6.15
N GLU A 171 -17.28 8.11 -6.02
CA GLU A 171 -16.39 7.86 -7.13
C GLU A 171 -16.47 6.39 -7.53
N GLU A 172 -16.73 6.12 -8.79
CA GLU A 172 -16.80 4.77 -9.36
C GLU A 172 -15.54 4.48 -10.15
N TYR A 173 -15.08 3.25 -10.02
CA TYR A 173 -13.94 2.74 -10.74
C TYR A 173 -14.36 1.59 -11.65
N THR A 174 -13.79 1.50 -12.84
CA THR A 174 -13.84 0.26 -13.61
C THR A 174 -12.82 -0.73 -13.08
N VAL A 175 -13.08 -2.02 -13.31
CA VAL A 175 -12.14 -3.08 -12.95
C VAL A 175 -10.78 -2.85 -13.62
N GLU A 176 -10.79 -2.50 -14.91
CA GLU A 176 -9.58 -2.25 -15.71
C GLU A 176 -8.76 -1.07 -15.17
N ALA A 177 -9.43 -0.03 -14.68
CA ALA A 177 -8.75 1.12 -14.09
C ALA A 177 -7.98 0.72 -12.81
N VAL A 178 -8.61 -0.09 -11.95
CA VAL A 178 -7.98 -0.59 -10.73
C VAL A 178 -6.87 -1.59 -11.05
N GLU A 179 -7.10 -2.51 -12.00
CA GLU A 179 -6.07 -3.44 -12.47
C GLU A 179 -4.83 -2.70 -13.00
N LYS A 180 -5.04 -1.63 -13.77
CA LYS A 180 -3.93 -0.81 -14.26
C LYS A 180 -3.14 -0.16 -13.14
N ILE A 181 -3.82 0.44 -12.14
CA ILE A 181 -3.16 1.05 -10.97
C ILE A 181 -2.31 0.00 -10.23
N LEU A 182 -2.86 -1.20 -9.98
CA LEU A 182 -2.16 -2.28 -9.30
C LEU A 182 -0.95 -2.78 -10.08
N PHE A 183 -1.08 -2.91 -11.41
CA PHE A 183 0.00 -3.38 -12.26
C PHE A 183 1.15 -2.38 -12.34
N ASP A 184 0.84 -1.09 -12.49
CA ASP A 184 1.83 -0.03 -12.55
C ASP A 184 2.56 0.10 -11.19
N TYR A 185 1.81 0.04 -10.09
CA TYR A 185 2.39 0.02 -8.75
C TYR A 185 3.29 -1.20 -8.52
N HIS A 186 2.83 -2.41 -8.91
CA HIS A 186 3.60 -3.64 -8.76
C HIS A 186 5.01 -3.52 -9.35
N LYS A 187 5.12 -3.03 -10.58
CA LYS A 187 6.41 -2.85 -11.26
C LYS A 187 7.29 -1.82 -10.55
N LYS A 188 6.69 -0.71 -10.14
CA LYS A 188 7.41 0.38 -9.49
C LYS A 188 7.89 -0.03 -8.10
N PHE A 189 7.05 -0.74 -7.33
CA PHE A 189 7.45 -1.25 -6.02
C PHE A 189 8.61 -2.25 -6.12
N GLN A 190 8.57 -3.16 -7.08
CA GLN A 190 9.66 -4.10 -7.31
C GLN A 190 10.98 -3.39 -7.61
N THR A 191 10.95 -2.38 -8.47
CA THR A 191 12.14 -1.58 -8.80
C THR A 191 12.65 -0.82 -7.57
N TYR A 192 11.76 -0.10 -6.89
CA TYR A 192 12.03 0.65 -5.67
C TYR A 192 12.68 -0.22 -4.59
N PHE A 193 12.07 -1.36 -4.28
CA PHE A 193 12.52 -2.21 -3.20
C PHE A 193 13.86 -2.88 -3.51
N ASN A 194 14.10 -3.25 -4.78
CA ASN A 194 15.39 -3.76 -5.23
C ASN A 194 16.50 -2.68 -5.15
N GLU A 195 16.21 -1.43 -5.48
CA GLU A 195 17.14 -0.32 -5.32
C GLU A 195 17.45 -0.06 -3.84
N LEU A 196 16.42 -0.07 -3.00
CA LEU A 196 16.56 0.12 -1.55
C LEU A 196 17.43 -0.96 -0.89
N ILE A 197 17.21 -2.23 -1.23
CA ILE A 197 17.99 -3.35 -0.65
C ILE A 197 19.47 -3.23 -1.04
N LYS A 198 19.80 -2.86 -2.26
CA LYS A 198 21.20 -2.68 -2.70
C LYS A 198 21.95 -1.62 -1.90
N GLU A 199 21.24 -0.62 -1.39
CA GLU A 199 21.85 0.39 -0.52
C GLU A 199 21.95 -0.10 0.93
N ILE A 200 21.12 -1.03 1.38
CA ILE A 200 21.11 -1.51 2.77
C ILE A 200 22.07 -2.68 2.98
N ILE A 201 22.08 -3.63 2.07
CA ILE A 201 22.88 -4.86 2.12
C ILE A 201 24.08 -4.76 1.20
#